data_705f9ce2802b72f26fc29d375fa75f9e
#
_entry.id   705f9ce2802b72f26fc29d375fa75f9e
#
_cell.length_a   1.000
_cell.length_b   1.000
_cell.length_c   1.000
_cell.angle_alpha   90.00
_cell.angle_beta   90.00
_cell.angle_gamma   90.00
#
_symmetry.space_group_name_H-M   'P 1'
#
loop_
_entity.id
_entity.type
_entity.pdbx_description
1 polymer ?
#
loop_
_entity_poly.entity_id
_entity_poly.type
_entity_poly.pdbx_seq_one_letter_code
_entity_poly.pdbx_strand_id
1 'polypeptide(L)'
;HKWQSNIYNRSHGKNGCPVCANRKVLKGFNDLKKKYPEIASQWNYNKNQKLQPTDVTYGSSKKVWWICEKGHEWQATVNNRTRGKGCPKCAGDTQTSFPEQAIFFYAKKYFKDVINRYKDKYEIDVFIKDINVGIEYDGRFFHNNKSSKNTEKNKEEYFNNAIQNRIFLE
;
A
#
# COMPACT_ATOMS: atom_id res chain seq x y z
N HIS A 1 12.85 26.01 -23.24
CA HIS A 1 13.47 24.76 -23.67
C HIS A 1 13.66 24.78 -25.20
N LYS A 2 14.82 24.31 -25.68
CA LYS A 2 15.09 24.13 -27.12
C LYS A 2 14.87 22.66 -27.46
N TRP A 3 14.17 22.37 -28.56
CA TRP A 3 13.94 21.01 -29.06
C TRP A 3 13.72 20.99 -30.55
N GLN A 4 13.96 19.86 -31.18
CA GLN A 4 13.67 19.63 -32.58
C GLN A 4 12.28 19.00 -32.72
N SER A 5 11.51 19.43 -33.71
CA SER A 5 10.19 18.88 -34.02
C SER A 5 9.92 19.02 -35.52
N ASN A 6 9.17 18.08 -36.07
CA ASN A 6 8.65 18.17 -37.42
C ASN A 6 7.67 19.34 -37.51
N ILE A 7 7.76 20.11 -38.59
CA ILE A 7 6.90 21.30 -38.84
C ILE A 7 5.43 20.89 -38.83
N TYR A 8 5.07 19.79 -39.47
CA TYR A 8 3.71 19.25 -39.51
C TYR A 8 3.15 19.01 -38.09
N ASN A 9 3.93 18.38 -37.20
CA ASN A 9 3.53 18.12 -35.84
C ASN A 9 3.34 19.40 -35.03
N ARG A 10 4.04 20.47 -35.36
CA ARG A 10 3.87 21.79 -34.70
C ARG A 10 2.65 22.52 -35.22
N SER A 11 2.43 22.54 -36.53
CA SER A 11 1.35 23.32 -37.16
C SER A 11 -0.03 22.63 -37.06
N HIS A 12 -0.12 21.35 -37.38
CA HIS A 12 -1.35 20.58 -37.40
C HIS A 12 -1.59 19.78 -36.09
N GLY A 13 -0.58 19.12 -35.55
CA GLY A 13 -0.68 18.31 -34.36
C GLY A 13 -0.67 19.11 -33.04
N LYS A 14 -0.43 20.43 -33.09
CA LYS A 14 -0.32 21.34 -31.91
C LYS A 14 0.60 20.80 -30.82
N ASN A 15 1.58 19.98 -31.17
CA ASN A 15 2.50 19.36 -30.22
C ASN A 15 3.43 20.43 -29.61
N GLY A 16 3.28 20.64 -28.33
CA GLY A 16 4.12 21.57 -27.55
C GLY A 16 5.49 21.01 -27.21
N CYS A 17 6.19 21.73 -26.33
CA CYS A 17 7.49 21.32 -25.82
C CYS A 17 7.41 19.95 -25.11
N PRO A 18 8.21 18.93 -25.51
CA PRO A 18 8.17 17.63 -24.89
C PRO A 18 8.59 17.62 -23.40
N VAL A 19 9.40 18.57 -22.99
CA VAL A 19 9.78 18.74 -21.57
C VAL A 19 8.64 19.31 -20.76
N CYS A 20 7.96 20.36 -21.26
CA CYS A 20 6.79 20.93 -20.60
C CYS A 20 5.62 19.91 -20.51
N ALA A 21 5.49 19.07 -21.54
CA ALA A 21 4.50 17.99 -21.57
C ALA A 21 4.93 16.73 -20.79
N ASN A 22 6.04 16.74 -20.06
CA ASN A 22 6.60 15.62 -19.30
C ASN A 22 6.89 14.34 -20.15
N ARG A 23 7.00 14.47 -21.48
CA ARG A 23 7.36 13.35 -22.37
C ARG A 23 8.86 13.11 -22.39
N LYS A 24 9.67 14.16 -22.12
CA LYS A 24 11.14 14.10 -22.05
C LYS A 24 11.60 14.65 -20.72
N VAL A 25 12.48 13.92 -20.03
CA VAL A 25 13.07 14.37 -18.78
C VAL A 25 14.12 15.45 -19.06
N LEU A 26 14.10 16.49 -18.23
CA LEU A 26 15.15 17.48 -18.11
C LEU A 26 15.56 17.54 -16.64
N LYS A 27 16.76 17.04 -16.34
CA LYS A 27 17.30 16.98 -14.97
C LYS A 27 17.30 18.35 -14.32
N GLY A 28 16.86 18.41 -13.07
CA GLY A 28 16.74 19.64 -12.30
C GLY A 28 15.49 20.48 -12.64
N PHE A 29 14.65 20.05 -13.58
CA PHE A 29 13.43 20.76 -13.95
C PHE A 29 12.14 19.96 -13.74
N ASN A 30 11.96 18.84 -14.45
CA ASN A 30 10.76 18.00 -14.39
C ASN A 30 11.05 16.57 -13.98
N ASP A 31 12.24 16.29 -13.49
CA ASP A 31 12.58 14.99 -12.93
C ASP A 31 11.91 14.75 -11.58
N LEU A 32 11.82 13.48 -11.19
CA LEU A 32 11.17 13.05 -9.96
C LEU A 32 11.86 13.66 -8.73
N LYS A 33 13.18 13.64 -8.68
CA LYS A 33 13.94 14.15 -7.52
C LYS A 33 13.68 15.64 -7.26
N LYS A 34 13.55 16.43 -8.34
CA LYS A 34 13.29 17.87 -8.25
C LYS A 34 11.85 18.18 -7.83
N LYS A 35 10.87 17.44 -8.38
CA LYS A 35 9.44 17.72 -8.19
C LYS A 35 8.86 17.06 -6.93
N TYR A 36 9.38 15.90 -6.54
CA TYR A 36 8.88 15.09 -5.42
C TYR A 36 10.05 14.50 -4.63
N PRO A 37 10.84 15.32 -3.90
CA PRO A 37 12.03 14.87 -3.19
C PRO A 37 11.71 13.80 -2.13
N GLU A 38 10.59 13.92 -1.43
CA GLU A 38 10.13 12.95 -0.42
C GLU A 38 9.82 11.57 -1.04
N ILE A 39 9.22 11.55 -2.23
CA ILE A 39 8.99 10.28 -2.95
C ILE A 39 10.31 9.73 -3.47
N ALA A 40 11.19 10.60 -3.96
CA ALA A 40 12.51 10.20 -4.46
C ALA A 40 13.42 9.64 -3.36
N SER A 41 13.23 10.02 -2.08
CA SER A 41 13.97 9.44 -0.94
C SER A 41 13.66 7.95 -0.74
N GLN A 42 12.47 7.50 -1.17
CA GLN A 42 12.06 6.09 -1.11
C GLN A 42 12.50 5.28 -2.33
N TRP A 43 13.41 5.82 -3.14
CA TRP A 43 13.95 5.11 -4.30
C TRP A 43 14.89 4.00 -3.86
N ASN A 44 14.63 2.74 -4.29
CA ASN A 44 15.54 1.64 -3.99
C ASN A 44 16.72 1.63 -4.97
N TYR A 45 17.81 2.30 -4.60
CA TYR A 45 19.00 2.43 -5.43
C TYR A 45 19.65 1.07 -5.77
N ASN A 46 19.60 0.11 -4.85
CA ASN A 46 20.21 -1.20 -5.04
C ASN A 46 19.50 -1.99 -6.16
N LYS A 47 18.16 -2.02 -6.14
CA LYS A 47 17.37 -2.78 -7.11
C LYS A 47 17.16 -2.05 -8.44
N ASN A 48 17.18 -0.72 -8.44
CA ASN A 48 17.08 0.07 -9.67
C ASN A 48 18.42 0.28 -10.38
N GLN A 49 19.53 -0.14 -9.76
CA GLN A 49 20.88 -0.12 -10.36
C GLN A 49 21.27 1.27 -10.93
N LYS A 50 21.44 1.35 -12.27
CA LYS A 50 21.86 2.57 -12.96
C LYS A 50 20.76 3.64 -13.08
N LEU A 51 19.49 3.26 -12.90
CA LEU A 51 18.38 4.19 -13.05
C LEU A 51 18.23 5.06 -11.80
N GLN A 52 18.24 6.37 -12.00
CA GLN A 52 18.17 7.37 -10.93
C GLN A 52 16.81 8.10 -10.94
N PRO A 53 16.35 8.68 -9.81
CA PRO A 53 15.14 9.51 -9.78
C PRO A 53 15.23 10.74 -10.69
N THR A 54 16.45 11.18 -11.04
CA THR A 54 16.71 12.27 -11.99
C THR A 54 16.55 11.87 -13.46
N ASP A 55 16.44 10.56 -13.76
CA ASP A 55 16.33 10.04 -15.12
C ASP A 55 14.88 9.80 -15.54
N VAL A 56 13.92 10.06 -14.67
CA VAL A 56 12.49 9.87 -14.90
C VAL A 56 11.70 11.13 -14.58
N THR A 57 10.66 11.41 -15.37
CA THR A 57 9.70 12.46 -15.02
C THR A 57 8.76 11.97 -13.92
N TYR A 58 8.20 12.87 -13.14
CA TYR A 58 7.24 12.53 -12.08
C TYR A 58 5.95 11.83 -12.59
N GLY A 59 5.59 12.02 -13.87
CA GLY A 59 4.46 11.35 -14.51
C GLY A 59 4.81 10.07 -15.26
N SER A 60 6.04 9.55 -15.10
CA SER A 60 6.51 8.37 -15.84
C SER A 60 5.71 7.11 -15.49
N SER A 61 5.32 6.34 -16.51
CA SER A 61 4.74 5.00 -16.37
C SER A 61 5.78 3.90 -16.09
N LYS A 62 7.07 4.26 -16.03
CA LYS A 62 8.13 3.31 -15.75
C LYS A 62 7.94 2.68 -14.37
N LYS A 63 7.94 1.35 -14.30
CA LYS A 63 7.86 0.57 -13.07
C LYS A 63 9.26 0.44 -12.47
N VAL A 64 9.41 0.83 -11.20
CA VAL A 64 10.68 0.86 -10.48
C VAL A 64 10.49 0.31 -9.07
N TRP A 65 11.61 -0.01 -8.41
CA TRP A 65 11.63 -0.47 -7.03
C TRP A 65 11.65 0.70 -6.04
N TRP A 66 10.84 0.55 -5.00
CA TRP A 66 10.71 1.48 -3.89
C TRP A 66 11.04 0.79 -2.58
N ILE A 67 11.46 1.55 -1.59
CA ILE A 67 11.67 1.10 -0.21
C ILE A 67 11.05 2.12 0.75
N CYS A 68 10.22 1.68 1.71
CA CYS A 68 9.66 2.57 2.73
C CYS A 68 10.53 2.61 3.99
N GLU A 69 10.22 3.52 4.91
CA GLU A 69 10.92 3.67 6.20
C GLU A 69 10.94 2.41 7.05
N LYS A 70 9.90 1.55 6.92
CA LYS A 70 9.85 0.23 7.59
C LYS A 70 10.66 -0.86 6.85
N GLY A 71 11.39 -0.52 5.78
CA GLY A 71 12.21 -1.46 5.02
C GLY A 71 11.43 -2.34 4.03
N HIS A 72 10.12 -2.14 3.84
CA HIS A 72 9.38 -2.91 2.84
C HIS A 72 9.78 -2.47 1.44
N GLU A 73 10.02 -3.45 0.58
CA GLU A 73 10.37 -3.23 -0.83
C GLU A 73 9.22 -3.67 -1.74
N TRP A 74 8.91 -2.85 -2.75
CA TRP A 74 7.87 -3.16 -3.74
C TRP A 74 8.13 -2.48 -5.07
N GLN A 75 7.42 -2.91 -6.10
CA GLN A 75 7.43 -2.27 -7.41
C GLN A 75 6.17 -1.46 -7.64
N ALA A 76 6.32 -0.23 -8.12
CA ALA A 76 5.23 0.61 -8.58
C ALA A 76 5.71 1.56 -9.68
N THR A 77 4.78 2.04 -10.50
CA THR A 77 5.12 3.10 -11.47
C THR A 77 5.35 4.42 -10.75
N VAL A 78 6.24 5.25 -11.30
CA VAL A 78 6.52 6.58 -10.75
C VAL A 78 5.23 7.40 -10.63
N ASN A 79 4.40 7.38 -11.67
CA ASN A 79 3.10 8.08 -11.67
C ASN A 79 2.14 7.62 -10.55
N ASN A 80 2.10 6.32 -10.23
CA ASN A 80 1.28 5.84 -9.11
C ASN A 80 1.77 6.37 -7.76
N ARG A 81 3.09 6.45 -7.58
CA ARG A 81 3.69 7.01 -6.37
C ARG A 81 3.39 8.50 -6.22
N THR A 82 3.54 9.28 -7.28
CA THR A 82 3.24 10.72 -7.27
C THR A 82 1.76 11.04 -7.11
N ARG A 83 0.87 10.09 -7.40
CA ARG A 83 -0.58 10.16 -7.12
C ARG A 83 -0.97 9.70 -5.70
N GLY A 84 0.00 9.50 -4.80
CA GLY A 84 -0.25 9.18 -3.40
C GLY A 84 -0.36 7.68 -3.07
N LYS A 85 -0.18 6.76 -4.03
CA LYS A 85 -0.18 5.32 -3.71
C LYS A 85 1.09 4.96 -2.92
N GLY A 86 0.93 4.60 -1.66
CA GLY A 86 2.00 4.26 -0.72
C GLY A 86 2.54 2.83 -0.85
N CYS A 87 3.24 2.39 0.19
CA CYS A 87 3.67 1.00 0.35
C CYS A 87 2.44 0.10 0.58
N PRO A 88 2.22 -0.96 -0.25
CA PRO A 88 1.06 -1.82 -0.09
C PRO A 88 1.06 -2.60 1.23
N LYS A 89 2.23 -2.95 1.77
CA LYS A 89 2.33 -3.61 3.08
C LYS A 89 1.94 -2.65 4.20
N CYS A 90 2.46 -1.42 4.20
CA CYS A 90 2.06 -0.41 5.19
C CYS A 90 0.58 -0.03 5.07
N ALA A 91 0.04 0.05 3.85
CA ALA A 91 -1.38 0.30 3.63
C ALA A 91 -2.25 -0.84 4.18
N GLY A 92 -1.82 -2.10 4.01
CA GLY A 92 -2.48 -3.25 4.63
C GLY A 92 -2.48 -3.19 6.15
N ASP A 93 -1.37 -2.76 6.76
CA ASP A 93 -1.27 -2.60 8.22
C ASP A 93 -2.19 -1.50 8.79
N THR A 94 -2.59 -0.53 7.96
CA THR A 94 -3.47 0.58 8.35
C THR A 94 -4.94 0.39 7.97
N GLN A 95 -5.27 -0.68 7.24
CA GLN A 95 -6.65 -1.04 6.88
C GLN A 95 -7.35 -1.81 8.00
N THR A 96 -7.33 -1.25 9.21
CA THR A 96 -8.12 -1.74 10.33
C THR A 96 -9.25 -0.76 10.59
N SER A 97 -10.44 -1.25 10.92
CA SER A 97 -11.56 -0.40 11.31
C SER A 97 -11.28 0.27 12.66
N PHE A 98 -11.92 1.40 12.94
CA PHE A 98 -11.79 2.06 14.25
C PHE A 98 -12.14 1.13 15.42
N PRO A 99 -13.22 0.32 15.36
CA PRO A 99 -13.53 -0.65 16.42
C PRO A 99 -12.41 -1.69 16.63
N GLU A 100 -11.84 -2.26 15.56
CA GLU A 100 -10.72 -3.21 15.68
C GLU A 100 -9.51 -2.59 16.37
N GLN A 101 -9.17 -1.34 16.02
CA GLN A 101 -8.06 -0.62 16.65
C GLN A 101 -8.35 -0.31 18.13
N ALA A 102 -9.58 0.04 18.47
CA ALA A 102 -9.97 0.27 19.85
C ALA A 102 -9.86 -1.02 20.68
N ILE A 103 -10.36 -2.15 20.17
CA ILE A 103 -10.23 -3.47 20.81
C ILE A 103 -8.75 -3.81 21.03
N PHE A 104 -7.92 -3.66 20.02
CA PHE A 104 -6.47 -3.93 20.12
C PHE A 104 -5.80 -3.03 21.16
N PHE A 105 -6.10 -1.74 21.17
CA PHE A 105 -5.56 -0.76 22.12
C PHE A 105 -5.91 -1.14 23.56
N TYR A 106 -7.19 -1.44 23.83
CA TYR A 106 -7.62 -1.82 25.16
C TYR A 106 -7.09 -3.19 25.57
N ALA A 107 -7.04 -4.17 24.69
CA ALA A 107 -6.43 -5.48 24.98
C ALA A 107 -4.97 -5.33 25.41
N LYS A 108 -4.17 -4.51 24.71
CA LYS A 108 -2.77 -4.22 25.08
C LYS A 108 -2.60 -3.56 26.45
N LYS A 109 -3.62 -2.90 26.96
CA LYS A 109 -3.57 -2.29 28.30
C LYS A 109 -3.60 -3.34 29.41
N TYR A 110 -4.23 -4.49 29.17
CA TYR A 110 -4.46 -5.52 30.18
C TYR A 110 -3.65 -6.79 29.95
N PHE A 111 -3.20 -7.05 28.73
CA PHE A 111 -2.48 -8.25 28.34
C PHE A 111 -1.12 -7.90 27.70
N LYS A 112 -0.13 -8.77 27.91
CA LYS A 112 1.25 -8.54 27.42
C LYS A 112 1.43 -8.93 25.96
N ASP A 113 0.88 -10.08 25.57
CA ASP A 113 1.07 -10.65 24.22
C ASP A 113 -0.23 -10.59 23.40
N VAL A 114 -0.47 -9.41 22.80
CA VAL A 114 -1.63 -9.14 21.95
C VAL A 114 -1.18 -8.89 20.52
N ILE A 115 -1.72 -9.64 19.60
CA ILE A 115 -1.39 -9.58 18.17
C ILE A 115 -2.58 -8.98 17.41
N ASN A 116 -2.32 -7.89 16.67
CA ASN A 116 -3.29 -7.31 15.75
C ASN A 116 -3.23 -8.04 14.43
N ARG A 117 -4.39 -8.41 13.87
CA ARG A 117 -4.50 -9.14 12.60
C ARG A 117 -3.63 -10.42 12.60
N TYR A 118 -3.92 -11.29 13.56
CA TYR A 118 -3.26 -12.58 13.64
C TYR A 118 -3.59 -13.43 12.41
N LYS A 119 -2.56 -13.88 11.72
CA LYS A 119 -2.67 -14.72 10.50
C LYS A 119 -2.11 -16.11 10.76
N ASP A 120 -3.00 -17.07 10.57
CA ASP A 120 -2.67 -18.47 10.39
C ASP A 120 -3.35 -18.93 9.08
N LYS A 121 -4.13 -19.98 9.04
CA LYS A 121 -4.96 -20.36 7.88
C LYS A 121 -6.00 -19.28 7.56
N TYR A 122 -6.54 -18.64 8.57
CA TYR A 122 -7.44 -17.49 8.48
C TYR A 122 -6.92 -16.31 9.31
N GLU A 123 -7.43 -15.12 9.05
CA GLU A 123 -7.09 -13.90 9.79
C GLU A 123 -8.11 -13.67 10.92
N ILE A 124 -7.63 -13.30 12.11
CA ILE A 124 -8.41 -12.83 13.27
C ILE A 124 -8.01 -11.39 13.56
N ASP A 125 -8.96 -10.51 13.85
CA ASP A 125 -8.70 -9.08 14.05
C ASP A 125 -7.79 -8.80 15.23
N VAL A 126 -8.05 -9.42 16.38
CA VAL A 126 -7.21 -9.32 17.57
C VAL A 126 -7.05 -10.69 18.23
N PHE A 127 -5.82 -11.12 18.47
CA PHE A 127 -5.50 -12.36 19.18
C PHE A 127 -4.74 -12.08 20.46
N ILE A 128 -5.31 -12.50 21.61
CA ILE A 128 -4.70 -12.38 22.92
C ILE A 128 -4.07 -13.73 23.29
N LYS A 129 -2.77 -13.82 23.10
CA LYS A 129 -2.01 -15.05 23.23
C LYS A 129 -1.95 -15.55 24.68
N ASP A 130 -1.86 -14.63 25.65
CA ASP A 130 -1.78 -14.92 27.07
C ASP A 130 -2.93 -15.81 27.58
N ILE A 131 -4.11 -15.65 26.99
CA ILE A 131 -5.34 -16.37 27.38
C ILE A 131 -5.94 -17.19 26.25
N ASN A 132 -5.24 -17.28 25.10
CA ASN A 132 -5.65 -17.99 23.91
C ASN A 132 -7.06 -17.59 23.40
N VAL A 133 -7.32 -16.28 23.33
CA VAL A 133 -8.62 -15.71 22.90
C VAL A 133 -8.45 -14.94 21.60
N GLY A 134 -9.27 -15.27 20.60
CA GLY A 134 -9.44 -14.52 19.36
C GLY A 134 -10.67 -13.62 19.43
N ILE A 135 -10.53 -12.36 19.06
CA ILE A 135 -11.62 -11.40 18.97
C ILE A 135 -11.79 -10.99 17.51
N GLU A 136 -13.01 -11.07 17.00
CA GLU A 136 -13.41 -10.58 15.69
C GLU A 136 -14.50 -9.53 15.81
N TYR A 137 -14.37 -8.47 15.04
CA TYR A 137 -15.38 -7.44 14.89
C TYR A 137 -16.13 -7.63 13.58
N ASP A 138 -17.42 -7.94 13.67
CA ASP A 138 -18.29 -8.15 12.53
C ASP A 138 -18.98 -6.83 12.14
N GLY A 139 -18.45 -6.16 11.13
CA GLY A 139 -19.08 -4.97 10.56
C GLY A 139 -20.29 -5.36 9.69
N ARG A 140 -21.50 -5.08 10.13
CA ARG A 140 -22.79 -5.42 9.48
C ARG A 140 -22.92 -5.14 7.96
N PHE A 141 -22.02 -4.36 7.37
CA PHE A 141 -22.12 -3.91 5.97
C PHE A 141 -21.61 -4.91 4.92
N PHE A 142 -20.86 -5.95 5.30
CA PHE A 142 -20.14 -6.78 4.33
C PHE A 142 -20.71 -8.21 4.13
N HIS A 143 -21.72 -8.64 4.89
CA HIS A 143 -22.11 -10.05 4.99
C HIS A 143 -23.31 -10.54 4.14
N ASN A 144 -23.70 -9.83 3.09
CA ASN A 144 -24.88 -10.22 2.29
C ASN A 144 -24.60 -11.19 1.12
N ASN A 145 -23.39 -11.69 0.93
CA ASN A 145 -23.05 -12.61 -0.16
C ASN A 145 -22.94 -14.07 0.33
N LYS A 146 -23.61 -15.01 -0.37
CA LYS A 146 -23.57 -16.47 -0.08
C LYS A 146 -22.16 -17.08 -0.02
N SER A 147 -21.18 -16.52 -0.76
CA SER A 147 -19.78 -16.97 -0.72
C SER A 147 -19.08 -16.60 0.60
N SER A 148 -19.44 -15.49 1.24
CA SER A 148 -18.87 -15.10 2.51
C SER A 148 -19.32 -16.00 3.66
N LYS A 149 -20.59 -16.44 3.67
CA LYS A 149 -21.13 -17.33 4.70
C LYS A 149 -20.43 -18.69 4.77
N ASN A 150 -20.04 -19.28 3.64
CA ASN A 150 -19.29 -20.53 3.63
C ASN A 150 -17.85 -20.35 4.14
N THR A 151 -17.22 -19.23 3.82
CA THR A 151 -15.87 -18.91 4.31
C THR A 151 -15.88 -18.67 5.82
N GLU A 152 -16.92 -18.00 6.33
CA GLU A 152 -17.11 -17.76 7.77
C GLU A 152 -17.31 -19.07 8.54
N LYS A 153 -18.17 -19.97 8.06
CA LYS A 153 -18.39 -21.26 8.67
C LYS A 153 -17.11 -22.11 8.74
N ASN A 154 -16.33 -22.14 7.66
CA ASN A 154 -15.05 -22.85 7.62
C ASN A 154 -14.00 -22.21 8.55
N LYS A 155 -14.03 -20.88 8.68
CA LYS A 155 -13.18 -20.09 9.58
C LYS A 155 -13.55 -20.38 11.03
N GLU A 156 -14.84 -20.39 11.34
CA GLU A 156 -15.39 -20.70 12.65
C GLU A 156 -15.03 -22.12 13.11
N GLU A 157 -15.19 -23.13 12.26
CA GLU A 157 -14.83 -24.52 12.53
C GLU A 157 -13.30 -24.67 12.76
N TYR A 158 -12.48 -23.99 11.97
CA TYR A 158 -11.04 -24.01 12.12
C TYR A 158 -10.60 -23.41 13.48
N PHE A 159 -11.14 -22.27 13.85
CA PHE A 159 -10.75 -21.60 15.09
C PHE A 159 -11.32 -22.22 16.35
N ASN A 160 -12.52 -22.82 16.30
CA ASN A 160 -13.06 -23.60 17.42
C ASN A 160 -12.16 -24.80 17.79
N ASN A 161 -11.39 -25.32 16.82
CA ASN A 161 -10.43 -26.39 17.06
C ASN A 161 -9.04 -25.86 17.50
N ALA A 162 -8.65 -24.64 17.11
CA ALA A 162 -7.32 -24.07 17.33
C ALA A 162 -7.26 -23.08 18.51
N ILE A 163 -8.36 -22.40 18.80
CA ILE A 163 -8.46 -21.34 19.82
C ILE A 163 -9.57 -21.69 20.79
N GLN A 164 -9.27 -21.77 22.09
CA GLN A 164 -10.22 -22.22 23.11
C GLN A 164 -11.47 -21.32 23.26
N ASN A 165 -11.34 -20.04 22.95
CA ASN A 165 -12.44 -19.09 23.06
C ASN A 165 -12.38 -18.05 21.95
N ARG A 166 -13.50 -17.85 21.26
CA ARG A 166 -13.68 -16.80 20.26
C ARG A 166 -14.80 -15.88 20.67
N ILE A 167 -14.56 -14.60 20.61
CA ILE A 167 -15.54 -13.56 20.96
C ILE A 167 -15.88 -12.79 19.68
N PHE A 168 -17.15 -12.79 19.30
CA PHE A 168 -17.68 -11.92 18.25
C PHE A 168 -18.24 -10.65 18.88
N LEU A 169 -17.86 -9.50 18.36
CA LEU A 169 -18.43 -8.21 18.72
C LEU A 169 -19.21 -7.69 17.51
N GLU A 170 -20.50 -7.46 17.67
CA GLU A 170 -21.41 -6.85 16.69
C GLU A 170 -21.42 -5.31 16.78
#